data_3c6d209e977163240d86db96ad26f23f
#
_entry.id   3c6d209e977163240d86db96ad26f23f
#
_cell.length_a   1.000
_cell.length_b   1.000
_cell.length_c   1.000
_cell.angle_alpha   90.00
_cell.angle_beta   90.00
_cell.angle_gamma   90.00
#
_symmetry.space_group_name_H-M   'P 1'
#
loop_
_entity.id
_entity.type
_entity.pdbx_description
1 polymer ?
#
loop_
_entity_poly.entity_id
_entity_poly.type
_entity_poly.pdbx_seq_one_letter_code
_entity_poly.pdbx_strand_id
1 'polypeptide(L)'
;MIHIVFQEADIAALAKSFELDETLRADIIQIKDDYAVGPLTGIYTAEGMEARKQWWREVLAGGDYDGDADSGKVDDHKTVAELKERLDNDAEEYTWIWAAQNKHDVSGYYWLMSQLKDYQGRIHILYLNNLPFLNEKGNLFYPENLFE
;
A
#
# COMPACT_ATOMS: atom_id res chain seq x y z
N MET A 1 -0.06 -12.20 11.90
CA MET A 1 0.60 -10.95 11.42
C MET A 1 0.41 -10.83 9.92
N ILE A 2 0.13 -9.61 9.43
CA ILE A 2 -0.05 -9.31 8.00
C ILE A 2 0.78 -8.06 7.68
N HIS A 3 1.52 -8.07 6.58
CA HIS A 3 2.21 -6.87 6.07
C HIS A 3 1.34 -6.17 5.03
N ILE A 4 1.28 -4.85 5.08
CA ILE A 4 0.58 -4.02 4.10
C ILE A 4 1.59 -3.08 3.47
N VAL A 5 1.62 -3.06 2.14
CA VAL A 5 2.47 -2.21 1.30
C VAL A 5 1.63 -1.48 0.25
N PHE A 6 2.17 -0.45 -0.36
CA PHE A 6 1.48 0.35 -1.37
C PHE A 6 2.08 0.17 -2.77
N GLN A 7 3.34 -0.23 -2.88
CA GLN A 7 4.01 -0.40 -4.16
C GLN A 7 4.40 -1.86 -4.41
N GLU A 8 4.33 -2.30 -5.65
CA GLU A 8 4.71 -3.67 -6.03
C GLU A 8 6.19 -3.96 -5.73
N ALA A 9 7.05 -2.95 -5.87
CA ALA A 9 8.48 -3.08 -5.56
C ALA A 9 8.73 -3.45 -4.09
N ASP A 10 7.87 -3.01 -3.18
CA ASP A 10 8.01 -3.27 -1.74
C ASP A 10 7.74 -4.75 -1.41
N ILE A 11 6.91 -5.44 -2.20
CA ILE A 11 6.63 -6.86 -2.02
C ILE A 11 7.93 -7.67 -2.16
N ALA A 12 8.70 -7.41 -3.20
CA ALA A 12 9.95 -8.13 -3.45
C ALA A 12 11.01 -7.81 -2.39
N ALA A 13 11.10 -6.54 -1.96
CA ALA A 13 12.02 -6.11 -0.92
C ALA A 13 11.68 -6.76 0.43
N LEU A 14 10.39 -6.78 0.78
CA LEU A 14 9.92 -7.37 2.03
C LEU A 14 10.07 -8.89 2.02
N ALA A 15 9.74 -9.56 0.93
CA ALA A 15 9.95 -11.00 0.77
C ALA A 15 11.43 -11.40 0.93
N LYS A 16 12.35 -10.57 0.44
CA LYS A 16 13.80 -10.75 0.65
C LYS A 16 14.20 -10.59 2.12
N SER A 17 13.54 -9.69 2.85
CA SER A 17 13.78 -9.52 4.29
C SER A 17 13.40 -10.77 5.08
N PHE A 18 12.43 -11.55 4.64
CA PHE A 18 12.06 -12.84 5.25
C PHE A 18 13.15 -13.92 5.12
N GLU A 19 14.03 -13.79 4.12
CA GLU A 19 15.21 -14.68 4.00
C GLU A 19 16.26 -14.34 5.05
N LEU A 20 16.31 -13.09 5.51
CA LEU A 20 17.24 -12.60 6.52
C LEU A 20 16.70 -12.81 7.95
N ASP A 21 15.40 -12.67 8.11
CA ASP A 21 14.72 -12.86 9.40
C ASP A 21 13.36 -13.56 9.19
N GLU A 22 13.34 -14.85 9.44
CA GLU A 22 12.16 -15.71 9.32
C GLU A 22 11.01 -15.28 10.27
N THR A 23 11.30 -14.56 11.34
CA THR A 23 10.27 -14.10 12.27
C THR A 23 9.34 -13.05 11.64
N LEU A 24 9.80 -12.39 10.58
CA LEU A 24 9.00 -11.43 9.80
C LEU A 24 8.11 -12.10 8.76
N ARG A 25 8.27 -13.41 8.52
CA ARG A 25 7.53 -14.11 7.45
C ARG A 25 6.03 -14.12 7.72
N ALA A 26 5.30 -13.46 6.86
CA ALA A 26 3.84 -13.36 6.90
C ALA A 26 3.28 -13.03 5.52
N ASP A 27 1.96 -13.00 5.40
CA ASP A 27 1.29 -12.58 4.18
C ASP A 27 1.52 -11.10 3.91
N ILE A 28 1.71 -10.76 2.63
CA ILE A 28 1.84 -9.39 2.16
C ILE A 28 0.60 -9.03 1.37
N ILE A 29 -0.07 -7.96 1.79
CA ILE A 29 -1.23 -7.38 1.10
C ILE A 29 -0.79 -6.05 0.49
N GLN A 30 -1.11 -5.83 -0.79
CA GLN A 30 -0.87 -4.56 -1.46
C GLN A 30 -2.17 -3.76 -1.61
N ILE A 31 -2.14 -2.50 -1.19
CA ILE A 31 -3.12 -1.48 -1.59
C ILE A 31 -2.61 -0.88 -2.89
N LYS A 32 -3.36 -1.09 -3.98
CA LYS A 32 -2.84 -0.93 -5.35
C LYS A 32 -3.21 0.39 -6.01
N ASP A 33 -4.37 0.97 -5.64
CA ASP A 33 -4.85 2.19 -6.27
C ASP A 33 -4.03 3.41 -5.83
N ASP A 34 -3.72 4.31 -6.76
CA ASP A 34 -2.99 5.54 -6.45
C ASP A 34 -3.97 6.66 -6.03
N TYR A 35 -4.25 6.73 -4.75
CA TYR A 35 -5.11 7.77 -4.16
C TYR A 35 -4.51 9.18 -4.18
N ALA A 36 -3.28 9.36 -4.67
CA ALA A 36 -2.69 10.68 -4.88
C ALA A 36 -3.20 11.38 -6.15
N VAL A 37 -3.90 10.65 -7.02
CA VAL A 37 -4.37 11.16 -8.32
C VAL A 37 -5.84 10.79 -8.55
N GLY A 38 -6.49 11.54 -9.42
CA GLY A 38 -7.88 11.30 -9.84
C GLY A 38 -8.95 11.74 -8.82
N PRO A 39 -10.22 11.48 -9.11
CA PRO A 39 -11.33 11.89 -8.28
C PRO A 39 -11.38 11.07 -6.98
N LEU A 40 -11.53 11.75 -5.85
CA LEU A 40 -11.67 11.15 -4.52
C LEU A 40 -13.06 11.37 -3.92
N THR A 41 -13.91 12.16 -4.57
CA THR A 41 -15.26 12.45 -4.07
C THR A 41 -16.08 11.18 -4.05
N GLY A 42 -16.59 10.83 -2.88
CA GLY A 42 -17.46 9.66 -2.73
C GLY A 42 -16.78 8.31 -2.90
N ILE A 43 -15.45 8.21 -2.77
CA ILE A 43 -14.70 6.93 -2.94
C ILE A 43 -15.14 5.80 -2.00
N TYR A 44 -15.98 6.09 -1.01
CA TYR A 44 -16.59 5.09 -0.10
C TYR A 44 -17.99 4.68 -0.55
N THR A 45 -18.50 5.20 -1.64
CA THR A 45 -19.80 4.85 -2.23
C THR A 45 -19.60 4.15 -3.58
N ALA A 46 -20.60 3.37 -3.99
CA ALA A 46 -20.56 2.67 -5.28
C ALA A 46 -20.43 3.65 -6.46
N GLU A 47 -21.12 4.79 -6.39
CA GLU A 47 -21.09 5.83 -7.43
C GLU A 47 -19.70 6.48 -7.53
N GLY A 48 -19.07 6.81 -6.40
CA GLY A 48 -17.75 7.40 -6.39
C GLY A 48 -16.66 6.43 -6.85
N MET A 49 -16.79 5.15 -6.49
CA MET A 49 -15.91 4.09 -6.99
C MET A 49 -16.02 3.93 -8.51
N GLU A 50 -17.25 3.91 -9.05
CA GLU A 50 -17.43 3.80 -10.50
C GLU A 50 -16.94 5.06 -11.22
N ALA A 51 -17.15 6.25 -10.67
CA ALA A 51 -16.59 7.49 -11.23
C ALA A 51 -15.07 7.47 -11.28
N ARG A 52 -14.41 6.94 -10.23
CA ARG A 52 -12.95 6.76 -10.19
C ARG A 52 -12.48 5.72 -11.20
N LYS A 53 -13.18 4.61 -11.32
CA LYS A 53 -12.90 3.56 -12.31
C LYS A 53 -13.04 4.09 -13.74
N GLN A 54 -14.08 4.89 -14.02
CA GLN A 54 -14.24 5.55 -15.31
C GLN A 54 -13.09 6.51 -15.62
N TRP A 55 -12.64 7.28 -14.64
CA TRP A 55 -11.48 8.14 -14.79
C TRP A 55 -10.22 7.35 -15.14
N TRP A 56 -9.97 6.22 -14.49
CA TRP A 56 -8.84 5.34 -14.84
C TRP A 56 -8.95 4.78 -16.26
N ARG A 57 -10.15 4.39 -16.73
CA ARG A 57 -10.35 3.96 -18.14
C ARG A 57 -9.93 5.06 -19.12
N GLU A 58 -10.30 6.29 -18.84
CA GLU A 58 -9.95 7.44 -19.69
C GLU A 58 -8.45 7.74 -19.69
N VAL A 59 -7.82 7.67 -18.53
CA VAL A 59 -6.36 7.93 -18.38
C VAL A 59 -5.53 6.85 -19.05
N LEU A 60 -5.94 5.59 -18.97
CA LEU A 60 -5.18 4.44 -19.47
C LEU A 60 -5.48 4.16 -20.95
N ALA A 61 -6.52 4.76 -21.52
CA ALA A 61 -6.97 4.50 -22.90
C ALA A 61 -5.86 4.69 -23.92
N GLY A 62 -5.64 3.68 -24.76
CA GLY A 62 -4.65 3.69 -25.83
C GLY A 62 -3.20 3.54 -25.37
N GLY A 63 -2.93 3.34 -24.10
CA GLY A 63 -1.62 3.06 -23.54
C GLY A 63 -1.37 1.57 -23.28
N ASP A 64 -0.20 1.26 -22.71
CA ASP A 64 0.21 -0.12 -22.39
C ASP A 64 -0.68 -0.79 -21.34
N TYR A 65 -1.42 0.00 -20.57
CA TYR A 65 -2.34 -0.45 -19.51
C TYR A 65 -3.82 -0.28 -19.88
N ASP A 66 -4.11 -0.13 -21.17
CA ASP A 66 -5.50 -0.05 -21.64
C ASP A 66 -6.28 -1.31 -21.25
N GLY A 67 -7.47 -1.12 -20.67
CA GLY A 67 -8.30 -2.19 -20.13
C GLY A 67 -7.96 -2.65 -18.71
N ASP A 68 -6.85 -2.22 -18.10
CA ASP A 68 -6.49 -2.64 -16.74
C ASP A 68 -7.48 -2.15 -15.67
N ALA A 69 -8.14 -1.02 -15.90
CA ALA A 69 -9.21 -0.54 -15.01
C ALA A 69 -10.38 -1.54 -14.87
N ASP A 70 -10.64 -2.37 -15.88
CA ASP A 70 -11.71 -3.37 -15.90
C ASP A 70 -11.25 -4.79 -15.59
N SER A 71 -9.94 -5.00 -15.46
CA SER A 71 -9.34 -6.33 -15.26
C SER A 71 -9.63 -6.95 -13.89
N GLY A 72 -10.10 -6.15 -12.91
CA GLY A 72 -10.23 -6.57 -11.51
C GLY A 72 -8.90 -6.72 -10.77
N LYS A 73 -7.77 -6.33 -11.39
CA LYS A 73 -6.44 -6.38 -10.75
C LYS A 73 -6.31 -5.38 -9.60
N VAL A 74 -7.05 -4.27 -9.67
CA VAL A 74 -7.09 -3.23 -8.65
C VAL A 74 -8.47 -3.19 -8.05
N ASP A 75 -8.64 -3.75 -6.85
CA ASP A 75 -9.88 -3.73 -6.08
C ASP A 75 -9.53 -3.64 -4.59
N ASP A 76 -9.13 -2.46 -4.16
CA ASP A 76 -8.69 -2.25 -2.78
C ASP A 76 -9.86 -2.36 -1.78
N HIS A 77 -11.08 -2.10 -2.21
CA HIS A 77 -12.26 -2.28 -1.35
C HIS A 77 -12.47 -3.75 -1.00
N LYS A 78 -12.34 -4.64 -1.99
CA LYS A 78 -12.37 -6.08 -1.75
C LYS A 78 -11.20 -6.53 -0.89
N THR A 79 -9.99 -6.06 -1.19
CA THR A 79 -8.77 -6.34 -0.41
C THR A 79 -8.95 -5.96 1.07
N VAL A 80 -9.50 -4.77 1.34
CA VAL A 80 -9.75 -4.32 2.72
C VAL A 80 -10.89 -5.10 3.38
N ALA A 81 -11.93 -5.50 2.63
CA ALA A 81 -12.98 -6.35 3.17
C ALA A 81 -12.43 -7.71 3.63
N GLU A 82 -11.59 -8.34 2.82
CA GLU A 82 -10.91 -9.61 3.16
C GLU A 82 -9.96 -9.43 4.36
N LEU A 83 -9.23 -8.31 4.43
CA LEU A 83 -8.39 -7.98 5.58
C LEU A 83 -9.22 -7.87 6.87
N LYS A 84 -10.35 -7.15 6.82
CA LYS A 84 -11.24 -7.01 7.97
C LYS A 84 -11.79 -8.36 8.43
N GLU A 85 -12.22 -9.20 7.49
CA GLU A 85 -12.69 -10.55 7.80
C GLU A 85 -11.62 -11.38 8.54
N ARG A 86 -10.36 -11.29 8.12
CA ARG A 86 -9.25 -11.94 8.84
C ARG A 86 -9.07 -11.40 10.25
N LEU A 87 -9.08 -10.09 10.40
CA LEU A 87 -8.97 -9.43 11.71
C LEU A 87 -10.15 -9.76 12.63
N ASP A 88 -11.35 -9.92 12.10
CA ASP A 88 -12.55 -10.28 12.87
C ASP A 88 -12.54 -11.75 13.31
N ASN A 89 -11.99 -12.64 12.48
CA ASN A 89 -11.91 -14.07 12.76
C ASN A 89 -10.79 -14.45 13.74
N ASP A 90 -9.76 -13.62 13.87
CA ASP A 90 -8.64 -13.85 14.79
C ASP A 90 -8.31 -12.57 15.57
N ALA A 91 -8.61 -12.58 16.88
CA ALA A 91 -8.37 -11.45 17.76
C ALA A 91 -6.88 -11.14 17.99
N GLU A 92 -6.00 -12.11 17.78
CA GLU A 92 -4.55 -11.96 17.89
C GLU A 92 -3.88 -11.53 16.58
N GLU A 93 -4.62 -11.55 15.46
CA GLU A 93 -4.09 -11.08 14.16
C GLU A 93 -3.87 -9.56 14.21
N TYR A 94 -2.77 -9.09 13.66
CA TYR A 94 -2.38 -7.69 13.61
C TYR A 94 -1.66 -7.37 12.30
N THR A 95 -1.57 -6.08 11.98
CA THR A 95 -0.98 -5.60 10.72
C THR A 95 0.23 -4.71 10.96
N TRP A 96 1.21 -4.81 10.05
CA TRP A 96 2.30 -3.88 9.88
C TRP A 96 2.12 -3.13 8.55
N ILE A 97 1.90 -1.83 8.62
CA ILE A 97 1.80 -0.95 7.45
C ILE A 97 3.16 -0.34 7.18
N TRP A 98 3.70 -0.60 6.01
CA TRP A 98 4.99 -0.07 5.55
C TRP A 98 4.72 1.10 4.61
N ALA A 99 5.03 2.31 5.03
CA ALA A 99 4.76 3.53 4.26
C ALA A 99 6.02 4.38 4.15
N ALA A 100 6.42 4.71 2.92
CA ALA A 100 7.50 5.62 2.65
C ALA A 100 6.99 7.07 2.50
N GLN A 101 7.91 8.03 2.51
CA GLN A 101 7.61 9.44 2.35
C GLN A 101 7.43 9.81 0.88
N ASN A 102 6.39 9.26 0.24
CA ASN A 102 5.99 9.62 -1.11
C ASN A 102 4.47 9.80 -1.18
N LYS A 103 3.98 10.48 -2.22
CA LYS A 103 2.56 10.83 -2.32
C LYS A 103 1.65 9.61 -2.45
N HIS A 104 2.09 8.55 -3.13
CA HIS A 104 1.32 7.32 -3.31
C HIS A 104 1.09 6.63 -1.95
N ASP A 105 2.17 6.32 -1.23
CA ASP A 105 2.09 5.64 0.06
C ASP A 105 1.31 6.47 1.10
N VAL A 106 1.58 7.78 1.17
CA VAL A 106 0.90 8.68 2.11
C VAL A 106 -0.60 8.75 1.84
N SER A 107 -1.02 8.89 0.58
CA SER A 107 -2.44 8.95 0.23
C SER A 107 -3.13 7.60 0.45
N GLY A 108 -2.50 6.50 0.05
CA GLY A 108 -2.97 5.13 0.31
C GLY A 108 -3.11 4.83 1.80
N TYR A 109 -2.13 5.27 2.60
CA TYR A 109 -2.17 5.17 4.05
C TYR A 109 -3.38 5.90 4.64
N TYR A 110 -3.64 7.15 4.27
CA TYR A 110 -4.80 7.89 4.78
C TYR A 110 -6.12 7.25 4.38
N TRP A 111 -6.24 6.76 3.15
CA TRP A 111 -7.40 6.03 2.71
C TRP A 111 -7.60 4.75 3.52
N LEU A 112 -6.56 3.94 3.69
CA LEU A 112 -6.60 2.69 4.44
C LEU A 112 -6.98 2.91 5.90
N MET A 113 -6.38 3.89 6.58
CA MET A 113 -6.68 4.21 7.98
C MET A 113 -8.13 4.62 8.18
N SER A 114 -8.75 5.28 7.21
CA SER A 114 -10.18 5.59 7.27
C SER A 114 -11.07 4.34 7.28
N GLN A 115 -10.58 3.22 6.72
CA GLN A 115 -11.28 1.95 6.65
C GLN A 115 -11.07 1.08 7.91
N LEU A 116 -9.97 1.27 8.63
CA LEU A 116 -9.53 0.40 9.73
C LEU A 116 -9.74 1.01 11.12
N LYS A 117 -10.67 1.95 11.27
CA LYS A 117 -10.91 2.69 12.53
C LYS A 117 -11.24 1.79 13.72
N ASP A 118 -11.90 0.65 13.47
CA ASP A 118 -12.37 -0.26 14.52
C ASP A 118 -11.27 -1.24 15.00
N TYR A 119 -10.09 -1.21 14.36
CA TYR A 119 -8.97 -2.14 14.65
C TYR A 119 -7.81 -1.44 15.38
N GLN A 120 -8.10 -0.40 16.17
CA GLN A 120 -7.08 0.30 16.97
C GLN A 120 -6.36 -0.66 17.92
N GLY A 121 -5.03 -0.47 18.04
CA GLY A 121 -4.18 -1.35 18.84
C GLY A 121 -3.70 -2.62 18.14
N ARG A 122 -4.26 -2.93 16.97
CA ARG A 122 -3.85 -4.07 16.12
C ARG A 122 -3.18 -3.63 14.81
N ILE A 123 -2.95 -2.33 14.66
CA ILE A 123 -2.32 -1.73 13.49
C ILE A 123 -1.02 -1.06 13.93
N HIS A 124 0.08 -1.52 13.38
CA HIS A 124 1.41 -0.96 13.56
C HIS A 124 1.86 -0.29 12.29
N ILE A 125 2.51 0.87 12.40
CA ILE A 125 2.94 1.66 11.27
C ILE A 125 4.45 1.82 11.31
N LEU A 126 5.11 1.40 10.23
CA LEU A 126 6.51 1.68 9.96
C LEU A 126 6.59 2.78 8.90
N TYR A 127 6.89 3.98 9.34
CA TYR A 127 7.07 5.12 8.46
C TYR A 127 8.55 5.28 8.10
N LEU A 128 8.85 4.98 6.83
CA LEU A 128 10.22 4.89 6.31
C LEU A 128 10.67 6.24 5.74
N ASN A 129 11.02 7.18 6.60
CA ASN A 129 11.36 8.54 6.20
C ASN A 129 12.86 8.89 6.27
N ASN A 130 13.68 8.12 6.98
CA ASN A 130 15.12 8.37 7.15
C ASN A 130 15.95 7.12 6.88
N LEU A 131 15.59 6.36 5.85
CA LEU A 131 16.38 5.19 5.45
C LEU A 131 17.69 5.64 4.80
N PRO A 132 18.80 4.94 5.12
CA PRO A 132 20.05 5.14 4.39
C PRO A 132 19.89 4.71 2.93
N PHE A 133 20.60 5.38 2.05
CA PHE A 133 20.75 4.97 0.66
C PHE A 133 21.94 4.04 0.50
N LEU A 134 21.83 3.08 -0.42
CA LEU A 134 22.93 2.26 -0.89
C LEU A 134 23.36 2.78 -2.27
N ASN A 135 24.64 3.09 -2.42
CA ASN A 135 25.18 3.35 -3.75
C ASN A 135 25.52 2.03 -4.49
N GLU A 136 25.87 2.12 -5.76
CA GLU A 136 26.22 0.96 -6.60
C GLU A 136 27.40 0.13 -6.05
N LYS A 137 28.22 0.70 -5.16
CA LYS A 137 29.35 0.03 -4.50
C LYS A 137 28.97 -0.59 -3.15
N GLY A 138 27.68 -0.51 -2.75
CA GLY A 138 27.19 -1.01 -1.48
C GLY A 138 27.51 -0.14 -0.26
N ASN A 139 27.97 1.10 -0.45
CA ASN A 139 28.21 2.02 0.65
C ASN A 139 26.88 2.66 1.10
N LEU A 140 26.67 2.72 2.40
CA LEU A 140 25.53 3.39 3.04
C LEU A 140 25.83 4.89 3.19
N PHE A 141 24.84 5.71 2.88
CA PHE A 141 24.81 7.13 3.25
C PHE A 141 23.39 7.54 3.64
N TYR A 142 23.31 8.51 4.52
CA TYR A 142 22.05 9.00 5.08
C TYR A 142 21.57 10.25 4.35
N PRO A 143 20.24 10.55 4.34
CA PRO A 143 19.69 11.71 3.63
C PRO A 143 20.32 13.04 4.01
N GLU A 144 20.67 13.23 5.28
CA GLU A 144 21.35 14.42 5.78
C GLU A 144 22.70 14.69 5.12
N ASN A 145 23.37 13.64 4.64
CA ASN A 145 24.68 13.75 3.99
C ASN A 145 24.59 14.12 2.50
N LEU A 146 23.37 14.23 1.95
CA LEU A 146 23.15 14.59 0.54
C LEU A 146 23.21 16.10 0.29
N PHE A 147 23.18 16.90 1.34
CA PHE A 147 23.08 18.37 1.27
C PHE A 147 24.30 19.06 1.90
N GLU A 148 25.33 18.32 2.29
CA GLU A 148 26.64 18.81 2.69
C GLU A 148 27.63 18.78 1.48
#